data_11dfab2dcd1f7b32b4c66f9f90e455c1
#
_entry.id   11dfab2dcd1f7b32b4c66f9f90e455c1
#
_cell.length_a   1.000
_cell.length_b   1.000
_cell.length_c   1.000
_cell.angle_alpha   90.00
_cell.angle_beta   90.00
_cell.angle_gamma   90.00
#
_symmetry.space_group_name_H-M   'P 1'
#
loop_
_entity.id
_entity.type
_entity.pdbx_description
1 polymer ?
#
loop_
_entity_poly.entity_id
_entity_poly.type
_entity_poly.pdbx_seq_one_letter_code
_entity_poly.pdbx_strand_id
1 'polypeptide(L)'
;IEAILSEADKQGMQVLMGVGMFAWFDFGKESLEWHKRVAKELWEMYGHHKSFYAFYVSEESGGGLNNWEPDPERSKQRKAEIVHFFKEFKAFCGALAPEKPVMLATNSFDVPVGLDTYPELLKYLDILCPFGFARMPETDLTGKQAADMLQKVCDEAHSHLWFDLETFLFNPDNSLYPRPVEQIIHDLNLFDNFEKILCYQFPGVFNDPKMSIRVGEARTIDLFNGYVKYLKEVKAKQKKRK
;
A
#
# COMPACT_ATOMS: atom_id res chain seq x y z
N ILE A 1 19.82 3.17 -0.44
CA ILE A 1 19.15 1.98 0.13
C ILE A 1 19.93 1.49 1.35
N GLU A 2 21.20 1.16 1.24
CA GLU A 2 22.05 0.62 2.33
C GLU A 2 21.91 1.38 3.66
N ALA A 3 22.05 2.71 3.63
CA ALA A 3 21.94 3.53 4.84
C ALA A 3 20.56 3.44 5.52
N ILE A 4 19.50 3.31 4.72
CA ILE A 4 18.12 3.18 5.22
C ILE A 4 17.93 1.82 5.90
N LEU A 5 18.36 0.73 5.24
CA LEU A 5 18.24 -0.61 5.78
C LEU A 5 19.09 -0.82 7.02
N SER A 6 20.33 -0.32 7.01
CA SER A 6 21.22 -0.35 8.17
C SER A 6 20.65 0.40 9.38
N GLU A 7 19.98 1.53 9.15
CA GLU A 7 19.33 2.26 10.24
C GLU A 7 18.04 1.56 10.70
N ALA A 8 17.25 1.01 9.77
CA ALA A 8 16.08 0.22 10.08
C ALA A 8 16.41 -1.03 10.90
N ASP A 9 17.52 -1.72 10.59
CA ASP A 9 18.01 -2.86 11.38
C ASP A 9 18.29 -2.47 12.83
N LYS A 10 18.95 -1.31 13.06
CA LYS A 10 19.26 -0.81 14.40
C LYS A 10 17.98 -0.47 15.19
N GLN A 11 16.98 0.07 14.51
CA GLN A 11 15.72 0.48 15.14
C GLN A 11 14.69 -0.64 15.22
N GLY A 12 14.96 -1.84 14.66
CA GLY A 12 14.01 -2.95 14.59
C GLY A 12 12.80 -2.64 13.68
N MET A 13 12.99 -1.80 12.67
CA MET A 13 11.95 -1.46 11.70
C MET A 13 11.91 -2.48 10.56
N GLN A 14 10.73 -2.64 9.96
CA GLN A 14 10.52 -3.44 8.75
C GLN A 14 10.48 -2.53 7.52
N VAL A 15 11.14 -2.93 6.45
CA VAL A 15 11.18 -2.20 5.19
C VAL A 15 10.55 -3.05 4.08
N LEU A 16 9.49 -2.52 3.47
CA LEU A 16 8.91 -3.08 2.25
C LEU A 16 9.75 -2.60 1.07
N MET A 17 10.41 -3.51 0.39
CA MET A 17 11.31 -3.18 -0.73
C MET A 17 10.52 -3.05 -2.02
N GLY A 18 10.35 -1.82 -2.49
CA GLY A 18 9.74 -1.55 -3.79
C GLY A 18 10.58 -2.12 -4.92
N VAL A 19 10.00 -3.02 -5.70
CA VAL A 19 10.66 -3.58 -6.89
C VAL A 19 10.48 -2.71 -8.13
N GLY A 20 10.02 -1.48 -7.92
CA GLY A 20 9.87 -0.46 -8.96
C GLY A 20 8.58 -0.57 -9.75
N MET A 21 8.48 0.23 -10.79
CA MET A 21 7.37 0.31 -11.73
C MET A 21 7.94 0.29 -13.15
N PHE A 22 7.53 -0.69 -13.95
CA PHE A 22 7.97 -0.83 -15.35
C PHE A 22 7.21 0.14 -16.26
N ALA A 23 5.89 0.07 -16.20
CA ALA A 23 4.99 1.00 -16.84
C ALA A 23 3.66 0.98 -16.08
N TRP A 24 3.01 2.10 -15.94
CA TRP A 24 1.82 2.24 -15.09
C TRP A 24 0.73 1.24 -15.49
N PHE A 25 0.28 0.42 -14.54
CA PHE A 25 -0.72 -0.66 -14.72
C PHE A 25 -0.32 -1.77 -15.68
N ASP A 26 0.98 -2.01 -15.88
CA ASP A 26 1.46 -3.08 -16.77
C ASP A 26 1.82 -4.35 -15.98
N PHE A 27 1.00 -5.38 -16.15
CA PHE A 27 1.23 -6.73 -15.62
C PHE A 27 1.56 -7.74 -16.73
N GLY A 28 2.01 -7.26 -17.88
CA GLY A 28 2.39 -8.09 -19.02
C GLY A 28 3.72 -8.82 -18.83
N LYS A 29 4.08 -9.61 -19.83
CA LYS A 29 5.27 -10.48 -19.79
C LYS A 29 6.57 -9.69 -19.59
N GLU A 30 6.73 -8.57 -20.27
CA GLU A 30 7.97 -7.77 -20.19
C GLU A 30 8.12 -7.14 -18.81
N SER A 31 7.02 -6.62 -18.26
CA SER A 31 6.93 -6.10 -16.89
C SER A 31 7.30 -7.20 -15.88
N LEU A 32 6.76 -8.40 -16.00
CA LEU A 32 7.07 -9.54 -15.13
C LEU A 32 8.57 -9.87 -15.12
N GLU A 33 9.19 -10.00 -16.30
CA GLU A 33 10.61 -10.34 -16.39
C GLU A 33 11.50 -9.20 -15.83
N TRP A 34 11.08 -7.97 -16.02
CA TRP A 34 11.76 -6.82 -15.42
C TRP A 34 11.68 -6.85 -13.89
N HIS A 35 10.50 -7.09 -13.32
CA HIS A 35 10.30 -7.16 -11.87
C HIS A 35 11.08 -8.33 -11.24
N LYS A 36 11.11 -9.51 -11.89
CA LYS A 36 11.94 -10.64 -11.45
C LYS A 36 13.43 -10.26 -11.37
N ARG A 37 13.93 -9.57 -12.38
CA ARG A 37 15.33 -9.10 -12.40
C ARG A 37 15.62 -8.12 -11.27
N VAL A 38 14.75 -7.12 -11.09
CA VAL A 38 14.90 -6.12 -10.01
C VAL A 38 14.82 -6.79 -8.63
N ALA A 39 13.86 -7.69 -8.41
CA ALA A 39 13.74 -8.41 -7.15
C ALA A 39 15.00 -9.23 -6.84
N LYS A 40 15.59 -9.89 -7.85
CA LYS A 40 16.85 -10.62 -7.71
C LYS A 40 18.00 -9.70 -7.31
N GLU A 41 18.21 -8.60 -8.03
CA GLU A 41 19.27 -7.62 -7.75
C GLU A 41 19.12 -7.04 -6.33
N LEU A 42 17.90 -6.66 -5.93
CA LEU A 42 17.64 -6.15 -4.58
C LEU A 42 17.96 -7.18 -3.49
N TRP A 43 17.58 -8.44 -3.73
CA TRP A 43 17.85 -9.50 -2.77
C TRP A 43 19.35 -9.83 -2.68
N GLU A 44 20.06 -9.92 -3.80
CA GLU A 44 21.50 -10.15 -3.84
C GLU A 44 22.28 -9.04 -3.12
N MET A 45 21.83 -7.80 -3.27
CA MET A 45 22.49 -6.65 -2.64
C MET A 45 22.11 -6.45 -1.16
N TYR A 46 20.85 -6.67 -0.81
CA TYR A 46 20.27 -6.21 0.46
C TYR A 46 19.56 -7.29 1.27
N GLY A 47 19.46 -8.52 0.79
CA GLY A 47 18.76 -9.61 1.47
C GLY A 47 19.38 -10.03 2.81
N HIS A 48 20.61 -9.57 3.10
CA HIS A 48 21.30 -9.78 4.38
C HIS A 48 20.75 -8.89 5.52
N HIS A 49 20.00 -7.83 5.20
CA HIS A 49 19.37 -6.96 6.20
C HIS A 49 18.16 -7.62 6.84
N LYS A 50 18.10 -7.62 8.16
CA LYS A 50 16.95 -8.13 8.93
C LYS A 50 15.69 -7.30 8.68
N SER A 51 15.85 -6.02 8.39
CA SER A 51 14.78 -5.09 8.06
C SER A 51 14.13 -5.35 6.70
N PHE A 52 14.78 -6.05 5.76
CA PHE A 52 14.16 -6.44 4.49
C PHE A 52 12.96 -7.36 4.77
N TYR A 53 11.75 -6.81 4.72
CA TYR A 53 10.56 -7.53 5.13
C TYR A 53 9.83 -8.20 3.96
N ALA A 54 9.53 -7.46 2.90
CA ALA A 54 8.71 -7.93 1.79
C ALA A 54 9.15 -7.34 0.45
N PHE A 55 8.77 -7.98 -0.65
CA PHE A 55 8.82 -7.40 -2.00
C PHE A 55 7.51 -6.68 -2.28
N TYR A 56 7.59 -5.40 -2.57
CA TYR A 56 6.44 -4.58 -2.94
C TYR A 56 6.44 -4.31 -4.45
N VAL A 57 5.46 -4.86 -5.15
CA VAL A 57 5.25 -4.56 -6.58
C VAL A 57 4.59 -3.19 -6.67
N SER A 58 5.35 -2.20 -7.15
CA SER A 58 4.92 -0.80 -7.19
C SER A 58 4.09 -0.46 -8.44
N GLU A 59 3.75 -1.45 -9.27
CA GLU A 59 2.71 -1.28 -10.29
C GLU A 59 1.38 -1.10 -9.56
N GLU A 60 0.72 0.02 -9.78
CA GLU A 60 -0.60 0.23 -9.22
C GLU A 60 -1.66 -0.56 -10.00
N SER A 61 -2.72 -0.97 -9.32
CA SER A 61 -3.90 -1.54 -9.94
C SER A 61 -5.15 -0.85 -9.44
N GLY A 62 -6.16 -0.69 -10.30
CA GLY A 62 -7.51 -0.33 -9.87
C GLY A 62 -8.11 -1.44 -9.00
N GLY A 63 -9.04 -1.10 -8.10
CA GLY A 63 -9.76 -2.08 -7.29
C GLY A 63 -10.57 -3.09 -8.11
N GLY A 64 -10.93 -2.73 -9.35
CA GLY A 64 -11.55 -3.64 -10.31
C GLY A 64 -10.60 -4.65 -10.97
N LEU A 65 -9.28 -4.52 -10.74
CA LEU A 65 -8.21 -5.36 -11.30
C LEU A 65 -8.13 -5.39 -12.83
N ASN A 66 -8.85 -4.51 -13.50
CA ASN A 66 -8.91 -4.41 -14.97
C ASN A 66 -8.41 -3.06 -15.52
N ASN A 67 -7.92 -2.18 -14.63
CA ASN A 67 -7.43 -0.83 -14.96
C ASN A 67 -8.46 0.02 -15.72
N TRP A 68 -9.72 -0.05 -15.28
CA TRP A 68 -10.84 0.69 -15.88
C TRP A 68 -11.06 0.40 -17.37
N GLU A 69 -10.63 -0.78 -17.85
CA GLU A 69 -10.84 -1.18 -19.22
C GLU A 69 -12.34 -1.40 -19.50
N PRO A 70 -12.95 -0.63 -20.40
CA PRO A 70 -14.38 -0.70 -20.64
C PRO A 70 -14.79 -1.86 -21.56
N ASP A 71 -13.87 -2.35 -22.38
CA ASP A 71 -14.14 -3.50 -23.25
C ASP A 71 -14.13 -4.80 -22.43
N PRO A 72 -15.21 -5.61 -22.45
CA PRO A 72 -15.32 -6.80 -21.61
C PRO A 72 -14.23 -7.85 -21.84
N GLU A 73 -13.82 -8.07 -23.10
CA GLU A 73 -12.81 -9.08 -23.42
C GLU A 73 -11.42 -8.62 -22.97
N ARG A 74 -11.10 -7.35 -23.18
CA ARG A 74 -9.86 -6.75 -22.68
C ARG A 74 -9.84 -6.67 -21.16
N SER A 75 -10.97 -6.34 -20.52
CA SER A 75 -11.10 -6.36 -19.08
C SER A 75 -10.77 -7.75 -18.51
N LYS A 76 -11.34 -8.80 -19.10
CA LYS A 76 -11.05 -10.19 -18.75
C LYS A 76 -9.57 -10.53 -18.96
N GLN A 77 -8.99 -10.07 -20.06
CA GLN A 77 -7.57 -10.26 -20.34
C GLN A 77 -6.69 -9.58 -19.28
N ARG A 78 -6.97 -8.31 -18.93
CA ARG A 78 -6.23 -7.58 -17.87
C ARG A 78 -6.28 -8.30 -16.52
N LYS A 79 -7.44 -8.78 -16.13
CA LYS A 79 -7.62 -9.60 -14.93
C LYS A 79 -6.81 -10.89 -14.96
N ALA A 80 -6.75 -11.56 -16.09
CA ALA A 80 -5.91 -12.76 -16.25
C ALA A 80 -4.40 -12.44 -16.23
N GLU A 81 -3.99 -11.32 -16.81
CA GLU A 81 -2.60 -10.86 -16.81
C GLU A 81 -2.10 -10.59 -15.38
N ILE A 82 -2.86 -9.86 -14.56
CA ILE A 82 -2.44 -9.59 -13.17
C ILE A 82 -2.35 -10.87 -12.33
N VAL A 83 -3.28 -11.81 -12.48
CA VAL A 83 -3.23 -13.11 -11.79
C VAL A 83 -2.01 -13.91 -12.21
N HIS A 84 -1.75 -13.97 -13.53
CA HIS A 84 -0.57 -14.65 -14.06
C HIS A 84 0.73 -14.01 -13.56
N PHE A 85 0.81 -12.70 -13.58
CA PHE A 85 1.96 -11.96 -13.08
C PHE A 85 2.28 -12.35 -11.63
N PHE A 86 1.32 -12.26 -10.71
CA PHE A 86 1.55 -12.56 -9.31
C PHE A 86 1.84 -14.03 -9.05
N LYS A 87 1.22 -14.95 -9.80
CA LYS A 87 1.56 -16.37 -9.74
C LYS A 87 3.04 -16.63 -10.03
N GLU A 88 3.53 -16.11 -11.14
CA GLU A 88 4.92 -16.27 -11.57
C GLU A 88 5.91 -15.50 -10.69
N PHE A 89 5.55 -14.27 -10.30
CA PHE A 89 6.38 -13.45 -9.43
C PHE A 89 6.50 -14.04 -8.02
N LYS A 90 5.40 -14.53 -7.43
CA LYS A 90 5.41 -15.21 -6.13
C LYS A 90 6.24 -16.47 -6.15
N ALA A 91 6.12 -17.28 -7.20
CA ALA A 91 6.94 -18.49 -7.37
C ALA A 91 8.44 -18.13 -7.46
N PHE A 92 8.78 -17.09 -8.21
CA PHE A 92 10.15 -16.60 -8.33
C PHE A 92 10.70 -16.09 -6.99
N CYS A 93 9.96 -15.21 -6.29
CA CYS A 93 10.36 -14.70 -4.99
C CYS A 93 10.46 -15.80 -3.93
N GLY A 94 9.56 -16.79 -3.97
CA GLY A 94 9.60 -17.94 -3.07
C GLY A 94 10.84 -18.82 -3.25
N ALA A 95 11.35 -18.95 -4.48
CA ALA A 95 12.62 -19.63 -4.74
C ALA A 95 13.84 -18.78 -4.32
N LEU A 96 13.75 -17.45 -4.45
CA LEU A 96 14.83 -16.52 -4.14
C LEU A 96 14.94 -16.26 -2.63
N ALA A 97 13.82 -16.06 -1.96
CA ALA A 97 13.70 -15.62 -0.57
C ALA A 97 12.43 -16.24 0.07
N PRO A 98 12.45 -17.50 0.48
CA PRO A 98 11.25 -18.31 0.79
C PRO A 98 10.27 -17.70 1.80
N GLU A 99 10.78 -16.93 2.76
CA GLU A 99 9.95 -16.36 3.84
C GLU A 99 9.52 -14.92 3.60
N LYS A 100 9.83 -14.34 2.44
CA LYS A 100 9.53 -12.94 2.17
C LYS A 100 8.16 -12.80 1.51
N PRO A 101 7.24 -12.00 2.12
CA PRO A 101 5.94 -11.72 1.52
C PRO A 101 6.05 -10.95 0.21
N VAL A 102 5.01 -11.09 -0.62
CA VAL A 102 4.78 -10.26 -1.81
C VAL A 102 3.57 -9.38 -1.56
N MET A 103 3.69 -8.09 -1.83
CA MET A 103 2.68 -7.07 -1.60
C MET A 103 2.32 -6.35 -2.89
N LEU A 104 1.01 -6.01 -3.03
CA LEU A 104 0.47 -5.12 -4.05
C LEU A 104 -0.34 -4.02 -3.37
N ALA A 105 -0.18 -2.78 -3.84
CA ALA A 105 -1.11 -1.69 -3.56
C ALA A 105 -2.16 -1.58 -4.66
N THR A 106 -3.44 -1.45 -4.28
CA THR A 106 -4.55 -1.26 -5.22
C THR A 106 -5.29 0.03 -4.89
N ASN A 107 -5.79 0.70 -5.92
CA ASN A 107 -6.80 1.73 -5.69
C ASN A 107 -8.08 1.08 -5.15
N SER A 108 -8.84 1.80 -4.34
CA SER A 108 -10.10 1.31 -3.75
C SER A 108 -11.33 1.47 -4.67
N PHE A 109 -11.17 2.02 -5.89
CA PHE A 109 -12.27 2.26 -6.83
C PHE A 109 -12.65 0.98 -7.56
N ASP A 110 -13.92 0.84 -7.90
CA ASP A 110 -14.48 -0.29 -8.67
C ASP A 110 -14.21 -1.69 -8.05
N VAL A 111 -14.04 -1.78 -6.74
CA VAL A 111 -13.83 -3.07 -6.05
C VAL A 111 -14.85 -4.15 -6.44
N PRO A 112 -16.16 -3.87 -6.60
CA PRO A 112 -17.13 -4.87 -7.05
C PRO A 112 -16.79 -5.55 -8.37
N VAL A 113 -16.14 -4.83 -9.29
CA VAL A 113 -15.72 -5.34 -10.60
C VAL A 113 -14.61 -6.39 -10.46
N GLY A 114 -13.77 -6.29 -9.42
CA GLY A 114 -12.66 -7.20 -9.16
C GLY A 114 -13.01 -8.44 -8.35
N LEU A 115 -14.22 -8.52 -7.75
CA LEU A 115 -14.58 -9.57 -6.78
C LEU A 115 -14.54 -10.99 -7.36
N ASP A 116 -14.72 -11.15 -8.64
CA ASP A 116 -14.60 -12.44 -9.36
C ASP A 116 -13.14 -12.91 -9.50
N THR A 117 -12.19 -12.00 -9.37
CA THR A 117 -10.76 -12.21 -9.65
C THR A 117 -9.93 -12.27 -8.38
N TYR A 118 -10.28 -11.52 -7.33
CA TYR A 118 -9.56 -11.51 -6.05
C TYR A 118 -9.31 -12.90 -5.46
N PRO A 119 -10.26 -13.85 -5.45
CA PRO A 119 -10.01 -15.18 -4.89
C PRO A 119 -8.87 -15.94 -5.59
N GLU A 120 -8.65 -15.70 -6.86
CA GLU A 120 -7.53 -16.33 -7.58
C GLU A 120 -6.21 -15.55 -7.37
N LEU A 121 -6.25 -14.22 -7.45
CA LEU A 121 -5.09 -13.35 -7.22
C LEU A 121 -4.48 -13.56 -5.83
N LEU A 122 -5.30 -13.59 -4.80
CA LEU A 122 -4.88 -13.68 -3.41
C LEU A 122 -4.22 -15.02 -3.04
N LYS A 123 -4.31 -16.07 -3.88
CA LYS A 123 -3.50 -17.29 -3.72
C LYS A 123 -2.00 -17.02 -3.90
N TYR A 124 -1.64 -15.94 -4.58
CA TYR A 124 -0.28 -15.59 -4.97
C TYR A 124 0.18 -14.25 -4.39
N LEU A 125 -0.66 -13.63 -3.57
CA LEU A 125 -0.41 -12.34 -2.95
C LEU A 125 -0.55 -12.45 -1.43
N ASP A 126 0.53 -12.17 -0.70
CA ASP A 126 0.49 -12.27 0.77
C ASP A 126 -0.15 -11.05 1.41
N ILE A 127 0.06 -9.86 0.85
CA ILE A 127 -0.40 -8.59 1.40
C ILE A 127 -1.10 -7.77 0.31
N LEU A 128 -2.39 -7.53 0.50
CA LEU A 128 -3.15 -6.54 -0.26
C LEU A 128 -3.18 -5.23 0.53
N CYS A 129 -2.77 -4.12 -0.07
CA CYS A 129 -2.66 -2.82 0.59
C CYS A 129 -3.40 -1.73 -0.20
N PRO A 130 -4.73 -1.65 -0.10
CA PRO A 130 -5.50 -0.66 -0.85
C PRO A 130 -5.31 0.76 -0.30
N PHE A 131 -5.52 1.74 -1.20
CA PHE A 131 -5.46 3.17 -0.92
C PHE A 131 -6.65 3.91 -1.57
N GLY A 132 -6.78 5.21 -1.35
CA GLY A 132 -7.74 6.06 -2.04
C GLY A 132 -9.15 6.11 -1.42
N PHE A 133 -9.38 5.50 -0.26
CA PHE A 133 -10.71 5.45 0.37
C PHE A 133 -11.30 6.84 0.68
N ALA A 134 -10.47 7.85 0.93
CA ALA A 134 -10.92 9.23 1.14
C ALA A 134 -11.35 9.94 -0.14
N ARG A 135 -11.09 9.35 -1.31
CA ARG A 135 -11.29 9.94 -2.64
C ARG A 135 -12.25 9.14 -3.50
N MET A 136 -13.04 8.23 -2.90
CA MET A 136 -14.03 7.43 -3.64
C MET A 136 -14.99 8.36 -4.41
N PRO A 137 -15.25 8.10 -5.70
CA PRO A 137 -16.25 8.85 -6.46
C PRO A 137 -17.65 8.73 -5.85
N GLU A 138 -18.49 9.76 -5.97
CA GLU A 138 -19.88 9.73 -5.48
C GLU A 138 -20.72 8.59 -6.09
N THR A 139 -20.35 8.11 -7.27
CA THR A 139 -21.01 7.00 -7.99
C THR A 139 -20.51 5.62 -7.59
N ASP A 140 -19.48 5.54 -6.76
CA ASP A 140 -18.90 4.29 -6.28
C ASP A 140 -19.40 3.96 -4.85
N LEU A 141 -18.85 2.90 -4.29
CA LEU A 141 -19.08 2.54 -2.90
C LEU A 141 -18.48 3.58 -1.93
N THR A 142 -19.02 3.64 -0.72
CA THR A 142 -18.29 4.32 0.34
C THR A 142 -16.98 3.58 0.65
N GLY A 143 -15.97 4.31 1.14
CA GLY A 143 -14.69 3.70 1.51
C GLY A 143 -14.86 2.50 2.47
N LYS A 144 -15.77 2.58 3.45
CA LYS A 144 -16.04 1.48 4.39
C LYS A 144 -16.65 0.26 3.70
N GLN A 145 -17.57 0.45 2.75
CA GLN A 145 -18.15 -0.67 1.98
C GLN A 145 -17.07 -1.38 1.14
N ALA A 146 -16.19 -0.62 0.48
CA ALA A 146 -15.08 -1.20 -0.27
C ALA A 146 -14.12 -1.97 0.64
N ALA A 147 -13.77 -1.41 1.81
CA ALA A 147 -12.92 -2.07 2.80
C ALA A 147 -13.55 -3.38 3.32
N ASP A 148 -14.85 -3.40 3.59
CA ASP A 148 -15.57 -4.60 4.06
C ASP A 148 -15.57 -5.72 2.99
N MET A 149 -15.71 -5.36 1.71
CA MET A 149 -15.62 -6.33 0.62
C MET A 149 -14.20 -6.90 0.50
N LEU A 150 -13.18 -6.06 0.57
CA LEU A 150 -11.78 -6.51 0.51
C LEU A 150 -11.41 -7.36 1.73
N GLN A 151 -11.88 -7.00 2.94
CA GLN A 151 -11.69 -7.82 4.12
C GLN A 151 -12.23 -9.24 3.91
N LYS A 152 -13.45 -9.36 3.40
CA LYS A 152 -14.06 -10.66 3.17
C LYS A 152 -13.23 -11.55 2.25
N VAL A 153 -12.78 -11.03 1.11
CA VAL A 153 -12.00 -11.84 0.15
C VAL A 153 -10.60 -12.16 0.68
N CYS A 154 -9.99 -11.26 1.47
CA CYS A 154 -8.70 -11.52 2.12
C CYS A 154 -8.82 -12.59 3.22
N ASP A 155 -9.87 -12.54 4.05
CA ASP A 155 -10.14 -13.55 5.09
C ASP A 155 -10.33 -14.94 4.48
N GLU A 156 -11.12 -15.03 3.39
CA GLU A 156 -11.36 -16.28 2.66
C GLU A 156 -10.09 -16.86 2.02
N ALA A 157 -9.18 -15.99 1.60
CA ALA A 157 -7.91 -16.38 0.98
C ALA A 157 -6.76 -16.55 1.98
N HIS A 158 -6.93 -16.18 3.26
CA HIS A 158 -5.90 -16.10 4.28
C HIS A 158 -4.75 -15.14 3.91
N SER A 159 -5.06 -14.07 3.18
CA SER A 159 -4.13 -13.00 2.82
C SER A 159 -4.27 -11.84 3.79
N HIS A 160 -3.17 -11.11 4.02
CA HIS A 160 -3.19 -9.94 4.89
C HIS A 160 -3.80 -8.73 4.18
N LEU A 161 -4.68 -8.02 4.88
CA LEU A 161 -5.22 -6.74 4.41
C LEU A 161 -4.59 -5.60 5.21
N TRP A 162 -3.81 -4.77 4.54
CA TRP A 162 -3.20 -3.56 5.10
C TRP A 162 -3.84 -2.33 4.48
N PHE A 163 -3.62 -1.15 5.05
CA PHE A 163 -4.15 0.11 4.53
C PHE A 163 -3.02 1.08 4.23
N ASP A 164 -2.98 1.59 3.01
CA ASP A 164 -2.14 2.74 2.67
C ASP A 164 -2.97 4.02 2.81
N LEU A 165 -2.90 4.60 4.01
CA LEU A 165 -3.65 5.78 4.38
C LEU A 165 -3.03 7.01 3.73
N GLU A 166 -3.72 7.60 2.77
CA GLU A 166 -3.34 8.87 2.18
C GLU A 166 -3.52 10.02 3.18
N THR A 167 -2.44 10.71 3.48
CA THR A 167 -2.42 11.83 4.42
C THR A 167 -2.41 13.19 3.71
N PHE A 168 -2.68 13.20 2.42
CA PHE A 168 -2.77 14.36 1.55
C PHE A 168 -4.13 14.45 0.86
N LEU A 169 -4.40 15.62 0.31
CA LEU A 169 -5.46 15.86 -0.67
C LEU A 169 -4.87 16.62 -1.86
N PHE A 170 -5.63 16.68 -2.95
CA PHE A 170 -5.24 17.41 -4.15
C PHE A 170 -5.85 18.81 -4.18
N ASN A 171 -5.04 19.79 -4.55
CA ASN A 171 -5.51 21.08 -5.00
C ASN A 171 -6.08 20.98 -6.44
N PRO A 172 -6.83 21.99 -6.93
CA PRO A 172 -7.33 21.99 -8.31
C PRO A 172 -6.25 21.90 -9.41
N ASP A 173 -5.02 22.28 -9.11
CA ASP A 173 -3.85 22.17 -9.98
C ASP A 173 -3.09 20.82 -9.83
N ASN A 174 -3.68 19.85 -9.16
CA ASN A 174 -3.09 18.55 -8.81
C ASN A 174 -1.87 18.61 -7.88
N SER A 175 -1.51 19.75 -7.31
CA SER A 175 -0.53 19.78 -6.24
C SER A 175 -1.11 19.17 -4.95
N LEU A 176 -0.24 18.57 -4.14
CA LEU A 176 -0.63 17.91 -2.89
C LEU A 176 -0.61 18.91 -1.73
N TYR A 177 -1.56 18.75 -0.81
CA TYR A 177 -1.52 19.42 0.49
C TYR A 177 -1.90 18.45 1.62
N PRO A 178 -1.39 18.65 2.85
CA PRO A 178 -1.66 17.75 3.96
C PRO A 178 -3.14 17.79 4.36
N ARG A 179 -3.72 16.63 4.59
CA ARG A 179 -5.09 16.50 5.14
C ARG A 179 -5.16 17.09 6.55
N PRO A 180 -6.30 17.69 6.95
CA PRO A 180 -6.54 18.00 8.35
C PRO A 180 -6.41 16.74 9.23
N VAL A 181 -5.75 16.87 10.38
CA VAL A 181 -5.49 15.73 11.27
C VAL A 181 -6.78 15.04 11.73
N GLU A 182 -7.86 15.79 11.87
CA GLU A 182 -9.18 15.28 12.27
C GLU A 182 -9.75 14.28 11.28
N GLN A 183 -9.52 14.50 9.97
CA GLN A 183 -9.91 13.57 8.93
C GLN A 183 -9.11 12.27 8.99
N ILE A 184 -7.81 12.37 9.25
CA ILE A 184 -6.94 11.19 9.43
C ILE A 184 -7.38 10.40 10.66
N ILE A 185 -7.64 11.07 11.78
CA ILE A 185 -8.14 10.43 13.01
C ILE A 185 -9.52 9.78 12.77
N HIS A 186 -10.38 10.43 11.98
CA HIS A 186 -11.66 9.84 11.59
C HIS A 186 -11.46 8.51 10.86
N ASP A 187 -10.60 8.47 9.84
CA ASP A 187 -10.33 7.26 9.08
C ASP A 187 -9.70 6.16 9.95
N LEU A 188 -8.75 6.51 10.82
CA LEU A 188 -8.15 5.57 11.78
C LEU A 188 -9.18 4.94 12.74
N ASN A 189 -10.29 5.60 13.00
CA ASN A 189 -11.38 5.08 13.82
C ASN A 189 -12.48 4.38 13.02
N LEU A 190 -12.65 4.77 11.74
CA LEU A 190 -13.66 4.20 10.85
C LEU A 190 -13.24 2.83 10.31
N PHE A 191 -11.98 2.71 9.92
CA PHE A 191 -11.44 1.52 9.27
C PHE A 191 -10.85 0.57 10.31
N ASP A 192 -11.64 -0.39 10.76
CA ASP A 192 -11.26 -1.47 11.69
C ASP A 192 -10.87 -2.78 10.96
N ASN A 193 -10.91 -2.75 9.64
CA ASN A 193 -10.65 -3.89 8.76
C ASN A 193 -9.16 -4.28 8.67
N PHE A 194 -8.27 -3.34 8.88
CA PHE A 194 -6.88 -3.45 8.47
C PHE A 194 -5.97 -3.91 9.60
N GLU A 195 -5.14 -4.92 9.33
CA GLU A 195 -4.16 -5.42 10.28
C GLU A 195 -3.03 -4.41 10.56
N LYS A 196 -2.63 -3.68 9.54
CA LYS A 196 -1.64 -2.61 9.61
C LYS A 196 -2.06 -1.42 8.78
N ILE A 197 -1.66 -0.24 9.23
CA ILE A 197 -1.88 1.01 8.51
C ILE A 197 -0.52 1.60 8.18
N LEU A 198 -0.25 1.74 6.90
CA LEU A 198 0.86 2.52 6.35
C LEU A 198 0.37 3.96 6.13
N CYS A 199 1.28 4.87 5.85
CA CYS A 199 0.95 6.27 5.63
C CYS A 199 1.64 6.77 4.37
N TYR A 200 0.89 7.13 3.36
CA TYR A 200 1.40 7.82 2.20
C TYR A 200 1.06 9.32 2.29
N GLN A 201 2.06 10.20 2.56
CA GLN A 201 3.45 9.84 2.78
C GLN A 201 4.03 10.65 3.94
N PHE A 202 5.08 10.18 4.58
CA PHE A 202 5.74 10.93 5.65
C PHE A 202 6.57 12.11 5.09
N PRO A 203 7.52 11.91 4.15
CA PRO A 203 8.27 13.03 3.58
C PRO A 203 7.36 13.99 2.81
N GLY A 204 7.43 15.29 3.12
CA GLY A 204 6.66 16.33 2.43
C GLY A 204 5.21 16.50 2.88
N VAL A 205 4.69 15.64 3.75
CA VAL A 205 3.34 15.76 4.33
C VAL A 205 3.39 15.85 5.86
N PHE A 206 4.25 15.07 6.52
CA PHE A 206 4.55 15.18 7.94
C PHE A 206 5.94 15.76 8.15
N ASN A 207 6.06 16.99 8.64
CA ASN A 207 7.36 17.56 8.96
C ASN A 207 7.50 17.81 10.45
N ASP A 208 8.42 17.08 11.10
CA ASP A 208 8.85 17.43 12.44
C ASP A 208 9.46 18.85 12.41
N PRO A 209 8.97 19.80 13.22
CA PRO A 209 9.52 21.16 13.26
C PRO A 209 11.01 21.22 13.61
N LYS A 210 11.57 20.12 14.14
CA LYS A 210 12.99 20.00 14.47
C LYS A 210 13.86 19.54 13.29
N MET A 211 13.27 19.11 12.18
CA MET A 211 14.06 18.71 11.01
C MET A 211 14.83 19.90 10.43
N SER A 212 16.10 19.67 10.08
CA SER A 212 16.96 20.68 9.43
C SER A 212 16.52 20.99 8.01
N ILE A 213 15.98 19.99 7.30
CA ILE A 213 15.43 20.12 5.96
C ILE A 213 13.90 19.90 6.05
N ARG A 214 13.15 20.91 5.65
CA ARG A 214 11.69 20.86 5.59
C ARG A 214 11.26 20.73 4.14
N VAL A 215 10.42 19.75 3.87
CA VAL A 215 9.84 19.50 2.56
C VAL A 215 8.33 19.74 2.63
N GLY A 216 7.75 20.40 1.63
CA GLY A 216 6.34 20.73 1.62
C GLY A 216 6.01 22.06 2.32
N GLU A 217 4.74 22.34 2.46
CA GLU A 217 4.21 23.61 2.99
C GLU A 217 4.12 23.65 4.53
N ALA A 218 3.80 24.83 5.07
CA ALA A 218 3.75 25.03 6.54
C ALA A 218 2.74 24.14 7.26
N ARG A 219 1.59 23.82 6.63
CA ARG A 219 0.55 22.92 7.19
C ARG A 219 1.05 21.51 7.48
N THR A 220 2.17 21.09 6.88
CA THR A 220 2.81 19.80 7.18
C THR A 220 3.29 19.69 8.63
N ILE A 221 3.69 20.84 9.23
CA ILE A 221 4.05 20.93 10.65
C ILE A 221 2.82 20.81 11.54
N ASP A 222 1.70 21.42 11.12
CA ASP A 222 0.45 21.36 11.87
C ASP A 222 -0.08 19.93 11.91
N LEU A 223 -0.03 19.22 10.77
CA LEU A 223 -0.39 17.80 10.70
C LEU A 223 0.49 16.95 11.61
N PHE A 224 1.81 17.14 11.57
CA PHE A 224 2.75 16.43 12.45
C PHE A 224 2.42 16.65 13.93
N ASN A 225 2.28 17.90 14.35
CA ASN A 225 1.98 18.24 15.75
C ASN A 225 0.63 17.69 16.20
N GLY A 226 -0.40 17.79 15.36
CA GLY A 226 -1.74 17.25 15.63
C GLY A 226 -1.71 15.72 15.80
N TYR A 227 -1.01 15.03 14.92
CA TYR A 227 -0.87 13.57 15.00
C TYR A 227 -0.06 13.11 16.23
N VAL A 228 1.03 13.79 16.56
CA VAL A 228 1.82 13.52 17.78
C VAL A 228 0.97 13.72 19.04
N LYS A 229 0.12 14.75 19.06
CA LYS A 229 -0.85 14.97 20.17
C LYS A 229 -1.82 13.80 20.29
N TYR A 230 -2.43 13.38 19.17
CA TYR A 230 -3.34 12.23 19.13
C TYR A 230 -2.68 10.95 19.65
N LEU A 231 -1.45 10.62 19.21
CA LEU A 231 -0.72 9.44 19.69
C LEU A 231 -0.48 9.47 21.21
N LYS A 232 -0.20 10.64 21.79
CA LYS A 232 -0.04 10.79 23.25
C LYS A 232 -1.35 10.49 23.98
N GLU A 233 -2.48 10.96 23.45
CA GLU A 233 -3.81 10.72 24.01
C GLU A 233 -4.20 9.24 23.95
N VAL A 234 -3.94 8.56 22.82
CA VAL A 234 -4.20 7.13 22.65
C VAL A 234 -3.36 6.32 23.64
N LYS A 235 -2.06 6.59 23.76
CA LYS A 235 -1.17 5.94 24.73
C LYS A 235 -1.61 6.16 26.18
N ALA A 236 -2.09 7.36 26.50
CA ALA A 236 -2.61 7.65 27.83
C ALA A 236 -3.90 6.88 28.17
N LYS A 237 -4.81 6.71 27.18
CA LYS A 237 -6.03 5.90 27.34
C LYS A 237 -5.70 4.40 27.52
N GLN A 238 -4.74 3.88 26.77
CA GLN A 238 -4.32 2.48 26.90
C GLN A 238 -3.69 2.17 28.26
N LYS A 239 -2.90 3.09 28.82
CA LYS A 239 -2.32 2.95 30.18
C LYS A 239 -3.37 2.96 31.30
N LYS A 240 -4.51 3.63 31.10
CA LYS A 240 -5.60 3.67 32.10
C LYS A 240 -6.49 2.41 32.05
N ARG A 241 -6.40 1.59 30.99
CA ARG A 241 -7.18 0.35 30.83
C ARG A 241 -6.44 -0.90 31.33
N LYS A 242 -5.14 -0.75 31.61
CA LYS A 242 -4.30 -1.76 32.29
C LYS A 242 -4.21 -1.47 33.79
#